data_15f4f1be03c51870f91eeeadb18f73e9
#
_entry.id   15f4f1be03c51870f91eeeadb18f73e9
#
_cell.length_a   1.000
_cell.length_b   1.000
_cell.length_c   1.000
_cell.angle_alpha   90.00
_cell.angle_beta   90.00
_cell.angle_gamma   90.00
#
_symmetry.space_group_name_H-M   'P 1'
#
loop_
_entity.id
_entity.type
_entity.pdbx_description
1 polymer ?
#
loop_
_entity_poly.entity_id
_entity_poly.type
_entity_poly.pdbx_seq_one_letter_code
_entity_poly.pdbx_strand_id
1 'polypeptide(L)'
;MRRTLLLTLACLLGVHPLSAQAAPPSLRTYFADASKLKEGGVKVIPIQTPKGPFKVWTKRFGHNPRIKVLLLHGGPGGTHEVFESFEGFLPVEGIEFIYYDQLGSGNSDQPKDRDLWTTARFVEEVEQVRLALGLNKDNFYLLGHSWGGILAAEYALKYGANLKGLVISNMMMSIPDYNRYAEQVLAKQMPPEVVKEIKALEAAGKYEDPRYFELLLPHYYAQHLCRLPEWPDAINRMFGRMNKDLYVLMQGPSEFGASGRLEQWDRKADLPKLAMPTLVIAAAHDTMEPAHMQWVSKQVQQGSYLLCPDGSHCAMWDDQSHYFPGLLAWLKGIDGGRKTVRLAPR
;
A
#
# COMPACT_ATOMS: atom_id res chain seq x y z
N MET A 1 -57.62 -60.11 -39.27
CA MET A 1 -57.77 -59.05 -38.29
C MET A 1 -56.46 -58.91 -37.50
N ARG A 2 -55.65 -57.93 -37.90
CA ARG A 2 -54.39 -57.61 -37.18
C ARG A 2 -54.56 -56.21 -36.57
N ARG A 3 -54.54 -56.11 -35.25
CA ARG A 3 -54.55 -54.84 -34.53
C ARG A 3 -53.14 -54.32 -34.38
N THR A 4 -52.87 -53.20 -34.98
CA THR A 4 -51.59 -52.43 -34.84
C THR A 4 -51.69 -51.58 -33.60
N LEU A 5 -50.75 -51.79 -32.67
CA LEU A 5 -50.58 -51.00 -31.44
C LEU A 5 -49.63 -49.83 -31.75
N LEU A 6 -50.09 -48.58 -31.70
CA LEU A 6 -49.26 -47.39 -31.75
C LEU A 6 -48.76 -47.08 -30.33
N LEU A 7 -47.45 -47.15 -30.18
CA LEU A 7 -46.76 -46.61 -28.99
C LEU A 7 -46.44 -45.13 -29.22
N THR A 8 -47.09 -44.23 -28.50
CA THR A 8 -46.70 -42.82 -28.44
C THR A 8 -45.60 -42.62 -27.41
N LEU A 9 -44.43 -42.27 -27.90
CA LEU A 9 -43.29 -41.89 -27.08
C LEU A 9 -43.41 -40.40 -26.68
N ALA A 10 -43.76 -40.12 -25.44
CA ALA A 10 -43.78 -38.76 -24.91
C ALA A 10 -42.34 -38.34 -24.49
N CYS A 11 -41.69 -37.49 -25.26
CA CYS A 11 -40.46 -36.81 -24.84
C CYS A 11 -40.77 -35.75 -23.80
N LEU A 12 -40.47 -36.04 -22.55
CA LEU A 12 -40.39 -35.03 -21.46
C LEU A 12 -39.11 -34.22 -21.65
N LEU A 13 -39.20 -33.08 -22.32
CA LEU A 13 -38.18 -32.06 -22.30
C LEU A 13 -38.18 -31.41 -20.88
N GLY A 14 -37.23 -31.80 -20.06
CA GLY A 14 -36.96 -31.14 -18.81
C GLY A 14 -36.45 -29.73 -19.08
N VAL A 15 -37.30 -28.75 -18.90
CA VAL A 15 -36.88 -27.33 -18.85
C VAL A 15 -36.17 -27.09 -17.51
N HIS A 16 -34.83 -27.18 -17.54
CA HIS A 16 -34.07 -26.69 -16.39
C HIS A 16 -34.23 -25.16 -16.33
N PRO A 17 -34.62 -24.56 -15.21
CA PRO A 17 -34.61 -23.11 -15.09
C PRO A 17 -33.14 -22.66 -15.19
N LEU A 18 -32.83 -21.90 -16.24
CA LEU A 18 -31.62 -21.12 -16.30
C LEU A 18 -31.60 -20.22 -15.05
N SER A 19 -30.73 -20.52 -14.12
CA SER A 19 -30.49 -19.60 -13.01
C SER A 19 -30.03 -18.28 -13.62
N ALA A 20 -30.90 -17.28 -13.55
CA ALA A 20 -30.55 -15.93 -13.97
C ALA A 20 -29.36 -15.49 -13.12
N GLN A 21 -28.18 -15.49 -13.72
CA GLN A 21 -26.99 -14.93 -13.13
C GLN A 21 -27.30 -13.44 -12.90
N ALA A 22 -27.35 -13.01 -11.65
CA ALA A 22 -27.57 -11.61 -11.34
C ALA A 22 -26.56 -10.76 -12.10
N ALA A 23 -27.03 -9.82 -12.90
CA ALA A 23 -26.17 -8.88 -13.58
C ALA A 23 -25.19 -8.24 -12.57
N PRO A 24 -23.92 -8.08 -12.92
CA PRO A 24 -22.98 -7.41 -12.03
C PRO A 24 -23.56 -6.04 -11.64
N PRO A 25 -23.45 -5.62 -10.38
CA PRO A 25 -23.99 -4.33 -9.94
C PRO A 25 -23.38 -3.22 -10.80
N SER A 26 -24.23 -2.45 -11.46
CA SER A 26 -23.77 -1.29 -12.23
C SER A 26 -23.12 -0.29 -11.28
N LEU A 27 -22.17 0.50 -11.76
CA LEU A 27 -21.58 1.63 -11.00
C LEU A 27 -22.69 2.52 -10.40
N ARG A 28 -23.80 2.67 -11.12
CA ARG A 28 -24.97 3.42 -10.66
C ARG A 28 -25.63 2.78 -9.42
N THR A 29 -25.69 1.47 -9.36
CA THR A 29 -26.23 0.72 -8.20
C THR A 29 -25.25 0.76 -7.02
N TYR A 30 -23.94 0.73 -7.30
CA TYR A 30 -22.88 0.85 -6.32
C TYR A 30 -22.95 2.19 -5.57
N PHE A 31 -23.18 3.30 -6.30
CA PHE A 31 -23.31 4.64 -5.72
C PHE A 31 -24.73 4.99 -5.26
N ALA A 32 -25.74 4.19 -5.58
CA ALA A 32 -27.14 4.45 -5.23
C ALA A 32 -27.50 4.14 -3.77
N ASP A 33 -26.63 3.41 -3.03
CA ASP A 33 -26.84 3.18 -1.60
C ASP A 33 -26.41 4.40 -0.79
N ALA A 34 -27.30 5.37 -0.69
CA ALA A 34 -27.08 6.62 0.05
C ALA A 34 -26.72 6.42 1.52
N SER A 35 -27.07 5.25 2.12
CA SER A 35 -26.68 4.93 3.51
C SER A 35 -25.17 4.71 3.63
N LYS A 36 -24.50 4.31 2.55
CA LYS A 36 -23.07 4.02 2.46
C LYS A 36 -22.25 5.24 2.05
N LEU A 37 -22.88 6.24 1.42
CA LEU A 37 -22.24 7.45 0.91
C LEU A 37 -22.48 8.68 1.79
N LYS A 38 -23.14 8.52 2.93
CA LYS A 38 -23.33 9.61 3.89
C LYS A 38 -21.95 10.21 4.22
N GLU A 39 -21.84 11.52 4.10
CA GLU A 39 -20.63 12.31 4.39
C GLU A 39 -19.45 12.00 3.45
N GLY A 40 -19.69 11.51 2.23
CA GLY A 40 -18.64 11.15 1.29
C GLY A 40 -17.71 10.04 1.77
N GLY A 41 -18.14 9.23 2.74
CA GLY A 41 -17.33 8.16 3.34
C GLY A 41 -16.23 8.66 4.29
N VAL A 42 -16.11 9.96 4.51
CA VAL A 42 -15.14 10.56 5.46
C VAL A 42 -15.53 10.25 6.90
N LYS A 43 -14.54 9.87 7.69
CA LYS A 43 -14.64 9.73 9.14
C LYS A 43 -13.39 10.32 9.78
N VAL A 44 -13.58 11.31 10.65
CA VAL A 44 -12.52 11.86 11.49
C VAL A 44 -12.53 11.08 12.81
N ILE A 45 -11.41 10.46 13.13
CA ILE A 45 -11.29 9.54 14.27
C ILE A 45 -10.47 10.22 15.36
N PRO A 46 -11.02 10.39 16.57
CA PRO A 46 -10.24 10.81 17.73
C PRO A 46 -9.30 9.68 18.16
N ILE A 47 -8.02 10.03 18.38
CA ILE A 47 -6.99 9.14 18.89
C ILE A 47 -6.39 9.70 20.17
N GLN A 48 -5.88 8.82 21.03
CA GLN A 48 -5.14 9.17 22.24
C GLN A 48 -3.64 9.01 21.98
N THR A 49 -2.87 9.98 22.42
CA THR A 49 -1.40 9.95 22.38
C THR A 49 -0.82 10.32 23.74
N PRO A 50 0.49 10.08 24.00
CA PRO A 50 1.15 10.55 25.22
C PRO A 50 1.12 12.07 25.43
N LYS A 51 0.80 12.84 24.38
CA LYS A 51 0.71 14.32 24.39
C LYS A 51 -0.75 14.83 24.34
N GLY A 52 -1.72 13.94 24.55
CA GLY A 52 -3.15 14.26 24.55
C GLY A 52 -3.89 13.74 23.31
N PRO A 53 -5.17 14.11 23.18
CA PRO A 53 -6.01 13.68 22.08
C PRO A 53 -5.71 14.49 20.80
N PHE A 54 -5.76 13.79 19.65
CA PHE A 54 -5.70 14.37 18.31
C PHE A 54 -6.75 13.70 17.42
N LYS A 55 -6.91 14.19 16.20
CA LYS A 55 -7.83 13.66 15.22
C LYS A 55 -7.09 13.23 13.98
N VAL A 56 -7.42 12.05 13.47
CA VAL A 56 -6.91 11.56 12.20
C VAL A 56 -8.05 11.37 11.21
N TRP A 57 -7.77 11.65 9.94
CA TRP A 57 -8.73 11.63 8.86
C TRP A 57 -8.69 10.31 8.11
N THR A 58 -9.88 9.77 7.81
CA THR A 58 -10.04 8.61 6.93
C THR A 58 -11.14 8.85 5.92
N LYS A 59 -11.06 8.20 4.75
CA LYS A 59 -12.13 8.21 3.73
C LYS A 59 -12.28 6.81 3.13
N ARG A 60 -13.50 6.30 3.18
CA ARG A 60 -13.83 4.98 2.67
C ARG A 60 -14.35 5.04 1.23
N PHE A 61 -13.90 4.11 0.42
CA PHE A 61 -14.45 3.81 -0.90
C PHE A 61 -14.99 2.38 -0.93
N GLY A 62 -16.17 2.22 -1.49
CA GLY A 62 -16.81 0.92 -1.60
C GLY A 62 -17.50 0.43 -0.33
N HIS A 63 -18.01 -0.78 -0.43
CA HIS A 63 -18.63 -1.48 0.67
C HIS A 63 -18.45 -2.99 0.48
N ASN A 64 -17.60 -3.60 1.31
CA ASN A 64 -17.42 -5.05 1.30
C ASN A 64 -17.33 -5.57 2.74
N PRO A 65 -18.13 -6.57 3.13
CA PRO A 65 -18.10 -7.10 4.50
C PRO A 65 -16.83 -7.90 4.80
N ARG A 66 -16.14 -8.45 3.78
CA ARG A 66 -15.05 -9.41 3.93
C ARG A 66 -13.68 -8.92 3.46
N ILE A 67 -13.62 -7.92 2.57
CA ILE A 67 -12.36 -7.37 2.06
C ILE A 67 -12.37 -5.86 2.27
N LYS A 68 -11.68 -5.41 3.32
CA LYS A 68 -11.50 -4.00 3.66
C LYS A 68 -10.01 -3.72 3.77
N VAL A 69 -9.49 -2.91 2.87
CA VAL A 69 -8.07 -2.61 2.80
C VAL A 69 -7.82 -1.24 3.42
N LEU A 70 -7.15 -1.18 4.57
CA LEU A 70 -6.65 0.07 5.14
C LEU A 70 -5.29 0.37 4.50
N LEU A 71 -5.14 1.58 3.96
CA LEU A 71 -3.96 2.02 3.21
C LEU A 71 -3.07 2.92 4.09
N LEU A 72 -1.84 2.50 4.31
CA LEU A 72 -0.82 3.26 5.04
C LEU A 72 0.15 3.91 4.03
N HIS A 73 0.08 5.23 3.90
CA HIS A 73 0.94 6.00 3.00
C HIS A 73 2.40 6.04 3.47
N GLY A 74 3.27 6.38 2.53
CA GLY A 74 4.71 6.55 2.74
C GLY A 74 5.11 7.90 3.35
N GLY A 75 6.37 8.22 3.21
CA GLY A 75 7.07 9.33 3.78
C GLY A 75 8.06 8.86 4.83
N PRO A 76 7.82 8.99 6.17
CA PRO A 76 6.62 9.48 6.89
C PRO A 76 6.24 10.93 6.55
N GLY A 77 4.98 11.29 6.81
CA GLY A 77 4.51 12.65 6.57
C GLY A 77 3.97 12.89 5.14
N GLY A 78 3.96 11.86 4.28
CA GLY A 78 3.21 11.88 3.02
C GLY A 78 1.71 11.92 3.25
N THR A 79 0.91 11.68 2.21
CA THR A 79 -0.55 11.75 2.30
C THR A 79 -1.20 10.63 1.51
N HIS A 80 -2.51 10.44 1.70
CA HIS A 80 -3.28 9.40 1.00
C HIS A 80 -3.29 9.55 -0.53
N GLU A 81 -2.98 10.71 -1.08
CA GLU A 81 -3.01 10.97 -2.53
C GLU A 81 -2.15 9.97 -3.31
N VAL A 82 -1.09 9.42 -2.73
CA VAL A 82 -0.29 8.37 -3.37
C VAL A 82 -1.11 7.17 -3.83
N PHE A 83 -2.25 6.93 -3.19
CA PHE A 83 -3.14 5.81 -3.48
C PHE A 83 -4.35 6.16 -4.35
N GLU A 84 -4.47 7.38 -4.90
CA GLU A 84 -5.64 7.75 -5.71
C GLU A 84 -5.84 6.85 -6.94
N SER A 85 -4.79 6.23 -7.48
CA SER A 85 -4.91 5.20 -8.52
C SER A 85 -5.79 4.00 -8.12
N PHE A 86 -5.93 3.70 -6.82
CA PHE A 86 -6.77 2.60 -6.32
C PHE A 86 -8.26 2.79 -6.63
N GLU A 87 -8.71 4.04 -6.77
CA GLU A 87 -10.10 4.39 -7.07
C GLU A 87 -10.58 3.79 -8.40
N GLY A 88 -9.68 3.66 -9.37
CA GLY A 88 -9.98 3.09 -10.69
C GLY A 88 -10.08 1.56 -10.72
N PHE A 89 -9.59 0.86 -9.70
CA PHE A 89 -9.42 -0.60 -9.74
C PHE A 89 -10.21 -1.35 -8.67
N LEU A 90 -10.10 -0.96 -7.41
CA LEU A 90 -10.65 -1.75 -6.30
C LEU A 90 -12.19 -1.73 -6.24
N PRO A 91 -12.85 -0.57 -6.38
CA PRO A 91 -14.32 -0.49 -6.29
C PRO A 91 -15.03 -1.26 -7.38
N VAL A 92 -14.51 -1.28 -8.62
CA VAL A 92 -15.12 -2.04 -9.74
C VAL A 92 -15.08 -3.54 -9.50
N GLU A 93 -14.16 -4.01 -8.66
CA GLU A 93 -14.02 -5.40 -8.23
C GLU A 93 -14.75 -5.69 -6.92
N GLY A 94 -15.53 -4.72 -6.42
CA GLY A 94 -16.31 -4.84 -5.19
C GLY A 94 -15.48 -4.84 -3.91
N ILE A 95 -14.23 -4.37 -3.95
CA ILE A 95 -13.32 -4.31 -2.80
C ILE A 95 -13.44 -2.95 -2.12
N GLU A 96 -13.65 -2.95 -0.80
CA GLU A 96 -13.62 -1.75 0.02
C GLU A 96 -12.18 -1.39 0.37
N PHE A 97 -11.81 -0.13 0.21
CA PHE A 97 -10.55 0.38 0.73
C PHE A 97 -10.75 1.70 1.48
N ILE A 98 -9.80 2.02 2.34
CA ILE A 98 -9.89 3.14 3.26
C ILE A 98 -8.59 3.93 3.18
N TYR A 99 -8.68 5.17 2.72
CA TYR A 99 -7.63 6.16 2.88
C TYR A 99 -7.49 6.56 4.35
N TYR A 100 -6.28 6.80 4.75
CA TYR A 100 -5.95 7.24 6.09
C TYR A 100 -4.75 8.17 6.04
N ASP A 101 -4.93 9.41 6.42
CA ASP A 101 -3.84 10.34 6.69
C ASP A 101 -3.37 10.14 8.14
N GLN A 102 -2.12 9.73 8.33
CA GLN A 102 -1.53 9.54 9.64
C GLN A 102 -1.39 10.88 10.38
N LEU A 103 -1.31 10.88 11.71
CA LEU A 103 -1.11 12.11 12.47
C LEU A 103 0.12 12.87 11.98
N GLY A 104 -0.02 14.15 11.75
CA GLY A 104 1.01 14.98 11.14
C GLY A 104 0.98 15.00 9.61
N SER A 105 0.00 14.35 8.98
CA SER A 105 -0.10 14.21 7.52
C SER A 105 -1.44 14.71 7.01
N GLY A 106 -1.45 15.26 5.80
CA GLY A 106 -2.63 15.54 5.00
C GLY A 106 -3.75 16.28 5.72
N ASN A 107 -4.91 15.62 5.86
CA ASN A 107 -6.13 16.17 6.47
C ASN A 107 -6.23 15.88 7.98
N SER A 108 -5.26 15.19 8.58
CA SER A 108 -5.17 14.92 10.01
C SER A 108 -4.60 16.11 10.78
N ASP A 109 -4.74 16.10 12.10
CA ASP A 109 -4.12 17.13 12.96
C ASP A 109 -2.60 17.18 12.75
N GLN A 110 -2.03 18.39 12.86
CA GLN A 110 -0.63 18.71 12.55
C GLN A 110 0.15 19.16 13.80
N PRO A 111 0.32 18.31 14.83
CA PRO A 111 1.10 18.67 16.02
C PRO A 111 2.56 18.96 15.66
N LYS A 112 3.21 19.82 16.47
CA LYS A 112 4.61 20.18 16.30
C LYS A 112 5.56 19.44 17.24
N ASP A 113 5.01 18.66 18.18
CA ASP A 113 5.81 17.94 19.18
C ASP A 113 6.51 16.74 18.53
N ARG A 114 7.83 16.82 18.43
CA ARG A 114 8.68 15.80 17.80
C ARG A 114 8.70 14.46 18.56
N ASP A 115 8.34 14.43 19.86
CA ASP A 115 8.26 13.19 20.63
C ASP A 115 7.15 12.27 20.14
N LEU A 116 6.16 12.82 19.41
CA LEU A 116 5.10 12.04 18.78
C LEU A 116 5.57 11.21 17.58
N TRP A 117 6.73 11.52 17.01
CA TRP A 117 7.20 10.91 15.76
C TRP A 117 8.06 9.68 16.04
N THR A 118 7.41 8.61 16.53
CA THR A 118 8.05 7.30 16.75
C THR A 118 7.22 6.19 16.12
N THR A 119 7.89 5.16 15.59
CA THR A 119 7.24 4.00 14.98
C THR A 119 6.23 3.36 15.95
N ALA A 120 6.60 3.20 17.21
CA ALA A 120 5.72 2.61 18.23
C ALA A 120 4.42 3.40 18.42
N ARG A 121 4.49 4.75 18.46
CA ARG A 121 3.30 5.60 18.57
C ARG A 121 2.39 5.47 17.34
N PHE A 122 2.96 5.42 16.13
CA PHE A 122 2.19 5.20 14.91
C PHE A 122 1.51 3.82 14.87
N VAL A 123 2.13 2.78 15.42
CA VAL A 123 1.51 1.45 15.57
C VAL A 123 0.26 1.52 16.46
N GLU A 124 0.34 2.22 17.60
CA GLU A 124 -0.82 2.42 18.48
C GLU A 124 -1.94 3.25 17.80
N GLU A 125 -1.57 4.19 16.96
CA GLU A 125 -2.52 4.97 16.17
C GLU A 125 -3.28 4.09 15.19
N VAL A 126 -2.59 3.22 14.45
CA VAL A 126 -3.22 2.26 13.52
C VAL A 126 -4.21 1.35 14.26
N GLU A 127 -3.87 0.90 15.48
CA GLU A 127 -4.79 0.06 16.28
C GLU A 127 -6.05 0.83 16.69
N GLN A 128 -5.93 2.10 17.08
CA GLN A 128 -7.09 2.94 17.40
C GLN A 128 -7.95 3.19 16.16
N VAL A 129 -7.33 3.44 15.00
CA VAL A 129 -8.04 3.58 13.72
C VAL A 129 -8.77 2.29 13.35
N ARG A 130 -8.11 1.12 13.46
CA ARG A 130 -8.72 -0.19 13.24
C ARG A 130 -9.97 -0.39 14.08
N LEU A 131 -9.88 -0.13 15.39
CA LEU A 131 -11.00 -0.27 16.32
C LEU A 131 -12.17 0.66 15.94
N ALA A 132 -11.87 1.93 15.66
CA ALA A 132 -12.88 2.92 15.28
C ALA A 132 -13.59 2.60 13.96
N LEU A 133 -12.92 1.87 13.04
CA LEU A 133 -13.46 1.43 11.75
C LEU A 133 -14.13 0.05 11.82
N GLY A 134 -14.08 -0.65 12.96
CA GLY A 134 -14.65 -1.99 13.12
C GLY A 134 -13.96 -3.07 12.29
N LEU A 135 -12.66 -2.89 12.02
CA LEU A 135 -11.87 -3.84 11.26
C LEU A 135 -11.42 -5.00 12.16
N ASN A 136 -11.43 -6.23 11.66
CA ASN A 136 -11.08 -7.42 12.42
C ASN A 136 -10.54 -8.54 11.51
N LYS A 137 -10.10 -9.66 12.09
CA LYS A 137 -9.49 -10.79 11.38
C LYS A 137 -10.33 -11.37 10.22
N ASP A 138 -11.63 -11.09 10.16
CA ASP A 138 -12.51 -11.64 9.14
C ASP A 138 -12.61 -10.73 7.89
N ASN A 139 -12.17 -9.46 8.02
CA ASN A 139 -12.29 -8.48 6.94
C ASN A 139 -11.09 -7.55 6.76
N PHE A 140 -10.11 -7.54 7.67
CA PHE A 140 -9.06 -6.54 7.72
C PHE A 140 -7.82 -6.94 6.92
N TYR A 141 -7.57 -6.24 5.82
CA TYR A 141 -6.32 -6.26 5.08
C TYR A 141 -5.59 -4.94 5.33
N LEU A 142 -4.30 -5.02 5.68
CA LEU A 142 -3.44 -3.85 5.89
C LEU A 142 -2.44 -3.78 4.74
N LEU A 143 -2.48 -2.68 3.98
CA LEU A 143 -1.51 -2.41 2.93
C LEU A 143 -0.67 -1.20 3.32
N GLY A 144 0.64 -1.40 3.40
CA GLY A 144 1.60 -0.32 3.62
C GLY A 144 2.53 -0.14 2.42
N HIS A 145 2.66 1.10 1.96
CA HIS A 145 3.58 1.49 0.90
C HIS A 145 4.74 2.30 1.47
N SER A 146 5.99 1.98 1.08
CA SER A 146 7.17 2.71 1.55
C SER A 146 7.26 2.70 3.09
N TRP A 147 7.42 3.84 3.77
CA TRP A 147 7.28 3.94 5.23
C TRP A 147 6.02 3.23 5.75
N GLY A 148 4.90 3.32 5.05
CA GLY A 148 3.70 2.56 5.40
C GLY A 148 3.94 1.05 5.46
N GLY A 149 4.89 0.51 4.69
CA GLY A 149 5.33 -0.88 4.75
C GLY A 149 6.07 -1.23 6.05
N ILE A 150 6.94 -0.33 6.53
CA ILE A 150 7.55 -0.42 7.87
C ILE A 150 6.45 -0.45 8.94
N LEU A 151 5.54 0.52 8.89
CA LEU A 151 4.45 0.64 9.85
C LEU A 151 3.53 -0.58 9.83
N ALA A 152 3.22 -1.12 8.64
CA ALA A 152 2.41 -2.32 8.48
C ALA A 152 3.10 -3.57 9.06
N ALA A 153 4.40 -3.72 8.86
CA ALA A 153 5.19 -4.81 9.44
C ALA A 153 5.25 -4.73 10.98
N GLU A 154 5.51 -3.56 11.52
CA GLU A 154 5.53 -3.33 12.99
C GLU A 154 4.15 -3.58 13.62
N TYR A 155 3.08 -3.11 12.95
CA TYR A 155 1.71 -3.41 13.36
C TYR A 155 1.44 -4.92 13.34
N ALA A 156 1.82 -5.61 12.27
CA ALA A 156 1.62 -7.04 12.12
C ALA A 156 2.39 -7.87 13.16
N LEU A 157 3.60 -7.45 13.54
CA LEU A 157 4.38 -8.09 14.62
C LEU A 157 3.70 -7.94 15.98
N LYS A 158 3.00 -6.83 16.25
CA LYS A 158 2.34 -6.59 17.53
C LYS A 158 0.88 -7.04 17.55
N TYR A 159 0.12 -6.77 16.49
CA TYR A 159 -1.33 -6.93 16.41
C TYR A 159 -1.78 -7.86 15.28
N GLY A 160 -0.89 -8.69 14.75
CA GLY A 160 -1.12 -9.53 13.57
C GLY A 160 -2.31 -10.48 13.67
N ALA A 161 -2.74 -10.85 14.88
CA ALA A 161 -3.94 -11.67 15.10
C ALA A 161 -5.25 -10.99 14.61
N ASN A 162 -5.24 -9.67 14.42
CA ASN A 162 -6.37 -8.91 13.88
C ASN A 162 -6.41 -8.87 12.35
N LEU A 163 -5.32 -9.28 11.68
CA LEU A 163 -5.18 -9.21 10.24
C LEU A 163 -5.70 -10.46 9.53
N LYS A 164 -6.48 -10.26 8.48
CA LYS A 164 -6.81 -11.28 7.48
C LYS A 164 -5.70 -11.43 6.45
N GLY A 165 -5.00 -10.33 6.14
CA GLY A 165 -3.85 -10.33 5.26
C GLY A 165 -3.03 -9.04 5.37
N LEU A 166 -1.74 -9.15 5.05
CA LEU A 166 -0.76 -8.07 5.05
C LEU A 166 -0.22 -7.86 3.64
N VAL A 167 -0.09 -6.60 3.22
CA VAL A 167 0.61 -6.24 1.97
C VAL A 167 1.73 -5.27 2.29
N ILE A 168 2.95 -5.67 1.96
CA ILE A 168 4.16 -4.84 2.02
C ILE A 168 4.46 -4.42 0.58
N SER A 169 4.20 -3.17 0.27
CA SER A 169 4.37 -2.62 -1.07
C SER A 169 5.59 -1.70 -1.11
N ASN A 170 6.56 -2.06 -1.95
CA ASN A 170 7.74 -1.24 -2.23
C ASN A 170 8.48 -0.81 -0.95
N MET A 171 8.80 -1.79 -0.07
CA MET A 171 9.56 -1.54 1.16
C MET A 171 10.41 -2.73 1.57
N MET A 172 11.70 -2.52 1.74
CA MET A 172 12.65 -3.47 2.32
C MET A 172 12.44 -3.60 3.83
N MET A 173 12.80 -4.77 4.39
CA MET A 173 12.67 -5.02 5.84
C MET A 173 13.97 -4.75 6.61
N SER A 174 14.81 -3.89 6.06
CA SER A 174 16.07 -3.43 6.67
C SER A 174 16.50 -2.11 6.04
N ILE A 175 16.57 -1.05 6.82
CA ILE A 175 17.11 0.24 6.38
C ILE A 175 18.62 0.19 6.15
N PRO A 176 19.45 -0.52 6.96
CA PRO A 176 20.85 -0.74 6.59
C PRO A 176 21.06 -1.39 5.22
N ASP A 177 20.20 -2.35 4.83
CA ASP A 177 20.26 -2.97 3.50
C ASP A 177 19.78 -2.01 2.41
N TYR A 178 18.75 -1.21 2.68
CA TYR A 178 18.29 -0.15 1.78
C TYR A 178 19.41 0.89 1.52
N ASN A 179 20.07 1.39 2.57
CA ASN A 179 21.17 2.33 2.44
C ASN A 179 22.33 1.74 1.61
N ARG A 180 22.65 0.47 1.85
CA ARG A 180 23.68 -0.24 1.07
C ARG A 180 23.29 -0.33 -0.42
N TYR A 181 22.04 -0.66 -0.74
CA TYR A 181 21.55 -0.74 -2.11
C TYR A 181 21.59 0.63 -2.80
N ALA A 182 21.11 1.68 -2.12
CA ALA A 182 21.17 3.04 -2.62
C ALA A 182 22.61 3.47 -2.93
N GLU A 183 23.56 3.19 -2.03
CA GLU A 183 24.96 3.61 -2.19
C GLU A 183 25.74 2.74 -3.18
N GLN A 184 25.60 1.42 -3.11
CA GLN A 184 26.45 0.50 -3.88
C GLN A 184 25.91 0.19 -5.27
N VAL A 185 24.61 0.36 -5.50
CA VAL A 185 23.96 0.05 -6.78
C VAL A 185 23.39 1.31 -7.43
N LEU A 186 22.44 2.00 -6.78
CA LEU A 186 21.71 3.10 -7.43
C LEU A 186 22.60 4.34 -7.64
N ALA A 187 23.46 4.67 -6.68
CA ALA A 187 24.41 5.78 -6.83
C ALA A 187 25.32 5.63 -8.06
N LYS A 188 25.66 4.39 -8.44
CA LYS A 188 26.51 4.14 -9.62
C LYS A 188 25.79 4.32 -10.95
N GLN A 189 24.48 4.45 -10.93
CA GLN A 189 23.66 4.74 -12.11
C GLN A 189 23.57 6.25 -12.39
N MET A 190 23.99 7.08 -11.44
CA MET A 190 24.05 8.54 -11.59
C MET A 190 25.47 9.00 -11.99
N PRO A 191 25.61 10.16 -12.65
CA PRO A 191 26.92 10.78 -12.87
C PRO A 191 27.63 11.01 -11.53
N PRO A 192 28.95 10.66 -11.42
CA PRO A 192 29.66 10.77 -10.15
C PRO A 192 29.71 12.20 -9.56
N GLU A 193 29.74 13.23 -10.40
CA GLU A 193 29.69 14.64 -10.01
C GLU A 193 28.35 15.01 -9.37
N VAL A 194 27.23 14.47 -9.88
CA VAL A 194 25.89 14.65 -9.31
C VAL A 194 25.81 14.04 -7.92
N VAL A 195 26.26 12.79 -7.76
CA VAL A 195 26.31 12.11 -6.45
C VAL A 195 27.15 12.90 -5.45
N LYS A 196 28.32 13.41 -5.89
CA LYS A 196 29.21 14.22 -5.05
C LYS A 196 28.53 15.50 -4.59
N GLU A 197 27.83 16.19 -5.48
CA GLU A 197 27.13 17.44 -5.16
C GLU A 197 25.95 17.19 -4.21
N ILE A 198 25.14 16.16 -4.46
CA ILE A 198 24.04 15.74 -3.55
C ILE A 198 24.59 15.49 -2.15
N LYS A 199 25.62 14.65 -2.00
CA LYS A 199 26.23 14.33 -0.70
C LYS A 199 26.81 15.57 -0.01
N ALA A 200 27.37 16.51 -0.75
CA ALA A 200 27.87 17.77 -0.21
C ALA A 200 26.76 18.67 0.34
N LEU A 201 25.61 18.76 -0.37
CA LEU A 201 24.44 19.48 0.12
C LEU A 201 23.84 18.84 1.37
N GLU A 202 23.76 17.51 1.41
CA GLU A 202 23.31 16.75 2.58
C GLU A 202 24.21 16.97 3.80
N ALA A 203 25.53 16.85 3.62
CA ALA A 203 26.50 17.09 4.68
C ALA A 203 26.47 18.53 5.21
N ALA A 204 26.09 19.49 4.38
CA ALA A 204 25.91 20.89 4.76
C ALA A 204 24.52 21.22 5.34
N GLY A 205 23.61 20.22 5.43
CA GLY A 205 22.23 20.42 5.87
C GLY A 205 21.39 21.29 4.94
N LYS A 206 21.76 21.41 3.66
CA LYS A 206 21.12 22.29 2.65
C LYS A 206 20.02 21.56 1.88
N TYR A 207 19.11 20.91 2.58
CA TYR A 207 18.00 20.17 1.97
C TYR A 207 16.92 21.06 1.34
N GLU A 208 16.83 22.33 1.77
CA GLU A 208 15.90 23.33 1.25
C GLU A 208 16.48 24.07 0.03
N ASP A 209 17.76 23.86 -0.32
CA ASP A 209 18.37 24.47 -1.50
C ASP A 209 17.69 23.91 -2.76
N PRO A 210 17.14 24.76 -3.67
CA PRO A 210 16.50 24.29 -4.90
C PRO A 210 17.42 23.36 -5.71
N ARG A 211 18.72 23.58 -5.67
CA ARG A 211 19.72 22.77 -6.36
C ARG A 211 19.69 21.31 -5.93
N TYR A 212 19.36 21.03 -4.66
CA TYR A 212 19.25 19.65 -4.16
C TYR A 212 18.17 18.85 -4.91
N PHE A 213 16.99 19.45 -5.08
CA PHE A 213 15.90 18.81 -5.81
C PHE A 213 16.14 18.79 -7.34
N GLU A 214 16.77 19.84 -7.90
CA GLU A 214 17.17 19.88 -9.31
C GLU A 214 18.12 18.75 -9.69
N LEU A 215 18.94 18.28 -8.76
CA LEU A 215 19.82 17.13 -8.96
C LEU A 215 19.07 15.80 -8.78
N LEU A 216 18.28 15.67 -7.72
CA LEU A 216 17.57 14.43 -7.41
C LEU A 216 16.48 14.08 -8.42
N LEU A 217 15.71 15.07 -8.89
CA LEU A 217 14.55 14.80 -9.73
C LEU A 217 14.93 14.09 -11.04
N PRO A 218 15.81 14.59 -11.91
CA PRO A 218 16.12 13.94 -13.18
C PRO A 218 17.02 12.70 -13.04
N HIS A 219 17.91 12.71 -12.06
CA HIS A 219 18.93 11.66 -11.96
C HIS A 219 18.56 10.49 -11.07
N TYR A 220 17.61 10.69 -10.14
CA TYR A 220 17.21 9.64 -9.20
C TYR A 220 15.69 9.41 -9.18
N TYR A 221 14.88 10.45 -8.94
CA TYR A 221 13.45 10.28 -8.77
C TYR A 221 12.71 9.87 -10.06
N ALA A 222 13.09 10.46 -11.20
CA ALA A 222 12.54 10.08 -12.51
C ALA A 222 12.94 8.66 -12.95
N GLN A 223 13.93 8.06 -12.30
CA GLN A 223 14.39 6.70 -12.61
C GLN A 223 13.84 5.66 -11.62
N HIS A 224 13.69 6.03 -10.34
CA HIS A 224 13.46 5.07 -9.26
C HIS A 224 12.22 5.35 -8.41
N LEU A 225 11.66 6.58 -8.46
CA LEU A 225 10.51 6.94 -7.66
C LEU A 225 9.19 6.88 -8.45
N CYS A 226 9.13 7.58 -9.59
CA CYS A 226 8.01 7.50 -10.54
C CYS A 226 8.53 7.77 -11.95
N ARG A 227 8.40 6.76 -12.82
CA ARG A 227 8.99 6.75 -14.17
C ARG A 227 8.06 7.31 -15.25
N LEU A 228 6.89 7.79 -14.88
CA LEU A 228 6.00 8.47 -15.82
C LEU A 228 6.66 9.78 -16.31
N PRO A 229 6.58 10.10 -17.61
CA PRO A 229 7.15 11.33 -18.16
C PRO A 229 6.62 12.60 -17.49
N GLU A 230 5.34 12.59 -17.15
CA GLU A 230 4.67 13.61 -16.34
C GLU A 230 4.10 12.92 -15.10
N TRP A 231 4.48 13.44 -13.94
CA TRP A 231 3.96 12.89 -12.69
C TRP A 231 2.49 13.22 -12.53
N PRO A 232 1.65 12.24 -12.15
CA PRO A 232 0.25 12.48 -11.85
C PRO A 232 0.05 13.57 -10.81
N ASP A 233 -1.01 14.37 -10.94
CA ASP A 233 -1.36 15.42 -9.98
C ASP A 233 -1.41 14.90 -8.53
N ALA A 234 -1.87 13.67 -8.33
CA ALA A 234 -1.91 13.03 -7.02
C ALA A 234 -0.52 12.90 -6.39
N ILE A 235 0.48 12.50 -7.17
CA ILE A 235 1.88 12.42 -6.72
C ILE A 235 2.42 13.82 -6.42
N ASN A 236 2.18 14.78 -7.32
CA ASN A 236 2.60 16.18 -7.12
C ASN A 236 1.96 16.79 -5.86
N ARG A 237 0.66 16.54 -5.62
CA ARG A 237 -0.02 17.00 -4.40
C ARG A 237 0.53 16.33 -3.14
N MET A 238 0.80 15.03 -3.16
CA MET A 238 1.41 14.31 -2.04
C MET A 238 2.75 14.95 -1.65
N PHE A 239 3.64 15.23 -2.62
CA PHE A 239 4.91 15.93 -2.37
C PHE A 239 4.71 17.35 -1.88
N GLY A 240 3.78 18.11 -2.49
CA GLY A 240 3.48 19.49 -2.10
C GLY A 240 2.88 19.64 -0.69
N ARG A 241 2.23 18.58 -0.18
CA ARG A 241 1.58 18.54 1.14
C ARG A 241 2.38 17.76 2.19
N MET A 242 3.54 17.23 1.80
CA MET A 242 4.38 16.43 2.72
C MET A 242 4.81 17.26 3.93
N ASN A 243 4.67 16.67 5.13
CA ASN A 243 5.22 17.24 6.35
C ASN A 243 6.74 17.02 6.38
N LYS A 244 7.49 18.01 5.87
CA LYS A 244 8.95 17.94 5.74
C LYS A 244 9.66 17.77 7.09
N ASP A 245 9.18 18.42 8.17
CA ASP A 245 9.78 18.29 9.50
C ASP A 245 9.71 16.84 10.00
N LEU A 246 8.55 16.20 9.81
CA LEU A 246 8.34 14.80 10.15
C LEU A 246 9.17 13.88 9.25
N TYR A 247 9.17 14.14 7.95
CA TYR A 247 9.90 13.35 6.95
C TYR A 247 11.39 13.34 7.26
N VAL A 248 12.02 14.53 7.36
CA VAL A 248 13.47 14.65 7.61
C VAL A 248 13.86 14.05 8.96
N LEU A 249 13.02 14.21 9.99
CA LEU A 249 13.32 13.65 11.32
C LEU A 249 13.35 12.13 11.31
N MET A 250 12.44 11.48 10.60
CA MET A 250 12.31 10.02 10.62
C MET A 250 13.06 9.34 9.49
N GLN A 251 12.91 9.81 8.24
CA GLN A 251 13.55 9.24 7.05
C GLN A 251 14.94 9.82 6.82
N GLY A 252 15.04 11.12 6.81
CA GLY A 252 16.21 11.87 6.33
C GLY A 252 15.82 12.80 5.18
N PRO A 253 16.80 13.38 4.46
CA PRO A 253 16.53 14.46 3.52
C PRO A 253 15.85 14.04 2.21
N SER A 254 15.97 12.76 1.81
CA SER A 254 15.49 12.28 0.51
C SER A 254 15.27 10.76 0.49
N GLU A 255 14.84 10.24 -0.66
CA GLU A 255 14.75 8.80 -0.93
C GLU A 255 16.12 8.19 -1.34
N PHE A 256 17.19 8.96 -1.33
CA PHE A 256 18.55 8.47 -1.63
C PHE A 256 19.23 7.95 -0.36
N GLY A 257 18.54 7.09 0.39
CA GLY A 257 18.96 6.52 1.67
C GLY A 257 18.12 7.07 2.84
N ALA A 258 18.36 6.56 4.02
CA ALA A 258 17.70 6.98 5.24
C ALA A 258 18.72 7.23 6.35
N SER A 259 18.68 8.43 6.94
CA SER A 259 19.60 8.89 7.99
C SER A 259 18.90 9.45 9.22
N GLY A 260 17.55 9.37 9.24
CA GLY A 260 16.73 9.80 10.36
C GLY A 260 16.57 8.72 11.43
N ARG A 261 15.50 8.83 12.23
CA ARG A 261 15.19 7.86 13.29
C ARG A 261 15.05 6.42 12.83
N LEU A 262 14.80 6.20 11.52
CA LEU A 262 14.67 4.87 10.92
C LEU A 262 16.00 4.25 10.50
N GLU A 263 17.13 4.98 10.55
CA GLU A 263 18.41 4.55 10.00
C GLU A 263 18.84 3.13 10.42
N GLN A 264 18.57 2.75 11.66
CA GLN A 264 18.96 1.46 12.22
C GLN A 264 17.82 0.44 12.25
N TRP A 265 16.66 0.75 11.63
CA TRP A 265 15.52 -0.17 11.63
C TRP A 265 15.80 -1.42 10.79
N ASP A 266 15.70 -2.59 11.41
CA ASP A 266 15.89 -3.91 10.78
C ASP A 266 14.95 -4.94 11.42
N ARG A 267 14.13 -5.61 10.58
CA ARG A 267 13.19 -6.64 11.00
C ARG A 267 13.40 -7.98 10.28
N LYS A 268 14.54 -8.16 9.64
CA LYS A 268 14.84 -9.43 8.93
C LYS A 268 14.69 -10.65 9.82
N ALA A 269 15.18 -10.60 11.05
CA ALA A 269 15.09 -11.70 12.03
C ALA A 269 13.66 -11.96 12.53
N ASP A 270 12.76 -10.97 12.40
CA ASP A 270 11.38 -11.07 12.88
C ASP A 270 10.40 -11.58 11.81
N LEU A 271 10.79 -11.64 10.54
CA LEU A 271 9.93 -12.06 9.43
C LEU A 271 9.26 -13.43 9.64
N PRO A 272 9.92 -14.46 10.20
CA PRO A 272 9.27 -15.74 10.50
C PRO A 272 8.12 -15.67 11.52
N LYS A 273 7.99 -14.56 12.27
CA LYS A 273 6.89 -14.32 13.21
C LYS A 273 5.61 -13.86 12.52
N LEU A 274 5.69 -13.38 11.27
CA LEU A 274 4.54 -12.96 10.48
C LEU A 274 3.77 -14.19 9.99
N ALA A 275 2.70 -14.53 10.71
CA ALA A 275 1.94 -15.77 10.50
C ALA A 275 0.74 -15.61 9.54
N MET A 276 0.30 -14.39 9.26
CA MET A 276 -0.81 -14.12 8.37
C MET A 276 -0.38 -14.21 6.89
N PRO A 277 -1.32 -14.46 5.95
CA PRO A 277 -1.04 -14.32 4.52
C PRO A 277 -0.42 -12.96 4.22
N THR A 278 0.74 -12.96 3.55
CA THR A 278 1.51 -11.75 3.29
C THR A 278 1.86 -11.65 1.82
N LEU A 279 1.50 -10.54 1.17
CA LEU A 279 1.95 -10.19 -0.17
C LEU A 279 3.10 -9.19 -0.08
N VAL A 280 4.18 -9.47 -0.76
CA VAL A 280 5.30 -8.52 -0.95
C VAL A 280 5.28 -8.07 -2.41
N ILE A 281 5.08 -6.78 -2.63
CA ILE A 281 5.09 -6.15 -3.96
C ILE A 281 6.40 -5.42 -4.14
N ALA A 282 7.10 -5.74 -5.22
CA ALA A 282 8.36 -5.13 -5.64
C ALA A 282 8.25 -4.57 -7.06
N ALA A 283 9.12 -3.66 -7.42
CA ALA A 283 9.22 -3.15 -8.78
C ALA A 283 10.68 -3.19 -9.26
N ALA A 284 10.88 -3.42 -10.57
CA ALA A 284 12.23 -3.68 -11.11
C ALA A 284 13.14 -2.45 -11.07
N HIS A 285 12.55 -1.25 -11.06
CA HIS A 285 13.28 0.02 -11.08
C HIS A 285 13.17 0.82 -9.76
N ASP A 286 12.75 0.15 -8.68
CA ASP A 286 12.49 0.75 -7.37
C ASP A 286 13.77 1.25 -6.67
N THR A 287 13.60 2.16 -5.72
CA THR A 287 14.61 2.48 -4.70
C THR A 287 14.84 1.29 -3.75
N MET A 288 13.90 0.35 -3.69
CA MET A 288 13.95 -0.89 -2.90
C MET A 288 14.47 -2.05 -3.74
N GLU A 289 15.48 -2.79 -3.25
CA GLU A 289 16.09 -3.90 -3.98
C GLU A 289 15.09 -5.04 -4.25
N PRO A 290 14.76 -5.36 -5.54
CA PRO A 290 13.78 -6.39 -5.86
C PRO A 290 14.17 -7.78 -5.34
N ALA A 291 15.46 -8.11 -5.33
CA ALA A 291 15.97 -9.38 -4.82
C ALA A 291 15.73 -9.51 -3.30
N HIS A 292 15.93 -8.43 -2.53
CA HIS A 292 15.62 -8.38 -1.12
C HIS A 292 14.11 -8.57 -0.89
N MET A 293 13.27 -7.89 -1.66
CA MET A 293 11.81 -8.01 -1.56
C MET A 293 11.34 -9.45 -1.84
N GLN A 294 11.91 -10.09 -2.87
CA GLN A 294 11.65 -11.51 -3.13
C GLN A 294 12.10 -12.40 -1.98
N TRP A 295 13.27 -12.12 -1.39
CA TRP A 295 13.76 -12.83 -0.23
C TRP A 295 12.80 -12.68 0.96
N VAL A 296 12.31 -11.46 1.26
CA VAL A 296 11.32 -11.19 2.33
C VAL A 296 10.09 -12.10 2.17
N SER A 297 9.56 -12.22 0.96
CA SER A 297 8.38 -13.06 0.70
C SER A 297 8.60 -14.55 1.04
N LYS A 298 9.85 -15.00 1.04
CA LYS A 298 10.23 -16.39 1.39
C LYS A 298 10.50 -16.58 2.89
N GLN A 299 10.69 -15.49 3.65
CA GLN A 299 10.97 -15.55 5.08
C GLN A 299 9.69 -15.55 5.93
N VAL A 300 8.59 -14.97 5.43
CA VAL A 300 7.30 -14.95 6.12
C VAL A 300 6.58 -16.30 5.96
N GLN A 301 5.75 -16.68 6.92
CA GLN A 301 5.15 -18.03 6.95
C GLN A 301 4.22 -18.33 5.75
N GLN A 302 3.49 -17.35 5.25
CA GLN A 302 2.50 -17.49 4.18
C GLN A 302 2.72 -16.40 3.11
N GLY A 303 3.95 -16.36 2.58
CA GLY A 303 4.37 -15.32 1.65
C GLY A 303 3.90 -15.54 0.21
N SER A 304 3.58 -14.45 -0.45
CA SER A 304 3.36 -14.32 -1.89
C SER A 304 4.21 -13.18 -2.41
N TYR A 305 4.65 -13.24 -3.65
CA TYR A 305 5.50 -12.23 -4.28
C TYR A 305 4.88 -11.74 -5.58
N LEU A 306 4.88 -10.43 -5.78
CA LEU A 306 4.49 -9.76 -7.01
C LEU A 306 5.63 -8.86 -7.46
N LEU A 307 6.11 -9.05 -8.69
CA LEU A 307 7.04 -8.13 -9.34
C LEU A 307 6.30 -7.28 -10.36
N CYS A 308 6.49 -5.98 -10.31
CA CYS A 308 6.10 -5.00 -11.32
C CYS A 308 7.33 -4.71 -12.20
N PRO A 309 7.45 -5.35 -13.39
CA PRO A 309 8.70 -5.33 -14.16
C PRO A 309 9.00 -3.97 -14.78
N ASP A 310 8.00 -3.17 -15.05
CA ASP A 310 8.13 -1.83 -15.66
C ASP A 310 8.03 -0.71 -14.62
N GLY A 311 7.69 -1.04 -13.36
CA GLY A 311 7.43 -0.11 -12.27
C GLY A 311 8.66 0.33 -11.50
N SER A 312 8.48 1.41 -10.76
CA SER A 312 9.43 1.95 -9.80
C SER A 312 8.82 2.00 -8.40
N HIS A 313 9.30 2.89 -7.53
CA HIS A 313 8.77 3.02 -6.15
C HIS A 313 7.25 3.24 -6.13
N CYS A 314 6.72 4.04 -7.05
CA CYS A 314 5.29 4.27 -7.22
C CYS A 314 4.67 3.31 -8.27
N ALA A 315 4.92 2.00 -8.16
CA ALA A 315 4.45 0.98 -9.12
C ALA A 315 2.93 0.97 -9.32
N MET A 316 2.15 1.42 -8.33
CA MET A 316 0.71 1.61 -8.46
C MET A 316 0.32 2.72 -9.44
N TRP A 317 1.29 3.49 -9.94
CA TRP A 317 1.12 4.54 -10.95
C TRP A 317 1.81 4.20 -12.26
N ASP A 318 3.06 3.77 -12.22
CA ASP A 318 3.88 3.57 -13.43
C ASP A 318 3.91 2.12 -13.94
N ASP A 319 3.32 1.17 -13.19
CA ASP A 319 3.08 -0.22 -13.66
C ASP A 319 1.74 -0.78 -13.17
N GLN A 320 0.66 -0.06 -13.46
CA GLN A 320 -0.70 -0.44 -13.06
C GLN A 320 -1.13 -1.80 -13.62
N SER A 321 -0.63 -2.16 -14.80
CA SER A 321 -0.97 -3.40 -15.52
C SER A 321 -0.51 -4.66 -14.80
N HIS A 322 0.53 -4.60 -13.97
CA HIS A 322 1.00 -5.70 -13.12
C HIS A 322 0.54 -5.53 -11.67
N TYR A 323 0.62 -4.31 -11.14
CA TYR A 323 0.32 -4.02 -9.74
C TYR A 323 -1.11 -4.41 -9.36
N PHE A 324 -2.12 -3.86 -10.05
CA PHE A 324 -3.52 -4.06 -9.66
C PHE A 324 -4.04 -5.46 -9.95
N PRO A 325 -3.82 -6.08 -11.12
CA PRO A 325 -4.24 -7.46 -11.34
C PRO A 325 -3.62 -8.43 -10.33
N GLY A 326 -2.35 -8.24 -9.97
CA GLY A 326 -1.67 -9.04 -8.96
C GLY A 326 -2.26 -8.87 -7.56
N LEU A 327 -2.44 -7.62 -7.12
CA LEU A 327 -3.06 -7.29 -5.83
C LEU A 327 -4.49 -7.84 -5.73
N LEU A 328 -5.31 -7.65 -6.76
CA LEU A 328 -6.70 -8.11 -6.81
C LEU A 328 -6.80 -9.64 -6.78
N ALA A 329 -5.95 -10.33 -7.55
CA ALA A 329 -5.88 -11.79 -7.54
C ALA A 329 -5.49 -12.33 -6.16
N TRP A 330 -4.55 -11.66 -5.49
CA TRP A 330 -4.14 -12.04 -4.14
C TRP A 330 -5.25 -11.81 -3.12
N LEU A 331 -5.85 -10.61 -3.06
CA LEU A 331 -6.94 -10.30 -2.13
C LEU A 331 -8.11 -11.29 -2.26
N LYS A 332 -8.56 -11.57 -3.48
CA LYS A 332 -9.63 -12.54 -3.76
C LYS A 332 -9.22 -13.97 -3.41
N GLY A 333 -7.96 -14.32 -3.68
CA GLY A 333 -7.42 -15.64 -3.34
C GLY A 333 -7.42 -15.90 -1.84
N ILE A 334 -6.96 -14.92 -1.05
CA ILE A 334 -6.95 -15.01 0.42
C ILE A 334 -8.38 -15.02 0.98
N ASP A 335 -9.27 -14.17 0.46
CA ASP A 335 -10.68 -14.17 0.86
C ASP A 335 -11.38 -15.50 0.56
N GLY A 336 -10.95 -16.19 -0.52
CA GLY A 336 -11.39 -17.54 -0.88
C GLY A 336 -10.75 -18.67 -0.08
N GLY A 337 -9.98 -18.38 0.98
CA GLY A 337 -9.40 -19.35 1.91
C GLY A 337 -8.00 -19.86 1.53
N ARG A 338 -7.35 -19.31 0.50
CA ARG A 338 -5.95 -19.64 0.19
C ARG A 338 -5.02 -19.02 1.26
N LYS A 339 -3.91 -19.68 1.54
CA LYS A 339 -2.87 -19.16 2.44
C LYS A 339 -1.80 -18.36 1.68
N THR A 340 -1.55 -18.78 0.43
CA THR A 340 -0.63 -18.13 -0.49
C THR A 340 -1.24 -18.08 -1.88
N VAL A 341 -0.82 -17.11 -2.70
CA VAL A 341 -1.23 -16.99 -4.10
C VAL A 341 0.02 -16.93 -4.96
N ARG A 342 0.13 -17.84 -5.91
CA ARG A 342 1.20 -17.77 -6.92
C ARG A 342 0.80 -16.73 -7.96
N LEU A 343 1.55 -15.65 -8.02
CA LEU A 343 1.38 -14.59 -8.99
C LEU A 343 2.48 -14.79 -10.04
N ALA A 344 2.07 -15.17 -11.26
CA ALA A 344 3.01 -15.31 -12.37
C ALA A 344 3.30 -13.91 -12.94
N PRO A 345 4.53 -13.61 -13.37
CA PRO A 345 4.75 -12.51 -14.30
C PRO A 345 3.96 -12.84 -15.59
N ARG A 346 3.12 -11.92 -16.01
CA ARG A 346 2.41 -12.03 -17.30
C ARG A 346 3.27 -11.52 -18.41
#